data_b2feafd5a55ce892a285ed7e5ab710f5
#
_entry.id   b2feafd5a55ce892a285ed7e5ab710f5
#
_cell.length_a   1.000
_cell.length_b   1.000
_cell.length_c   1.000
_cell.angle_alpha   90.00
_cell.angle_beta   90.00
_cell.angle_gamma   90.00
#
_symmetry.space_group_name_H-M   'P 1'
#
loop_
_entity.id
_entity.type
_entity.pdbx_description
1 polymer ?
#
loop_
_entity_poly.entity_id
_entity_poly.type
_entity_poly.pdbx_seq_one_letter_code
_entity_poly.pdbx_strand_id
1 'polypeptide(L)'
;MQYRSLTFEEIEILESNSCWAEDWSRVEVAEDGFQAKFFHRVMFYGDVQLGSVQKEVEITKGFVKHSGINDATLRNVTVGNDCLIEKVGNYINNYTIGDDCLISNISVMETTEGATYGEGNLISVLNEVGDGNVIFFHDLNSQFA
;
A
#
# COMPACT_ATOMS: atom_id res chain seq x y z
N MET A 1 -2.35 -14.53 -8.29
CA MET A 1 -1.96 -13.34 -9.05
C MET A 1 -0.56 -13.50 -9.58
N GLN A 2 -0.33 -13.02 -10.80
CA GLN A 2 0.99 -13.13 -11.40
C GLN A 2 1.74 -11.83 -11.22
N TYR A 3 2.99 -11.95 -10.88
CA TYR A 3 3.86 -10.79 -10.69
C TYR A 3 5.01 -10.85 -11.69
N ARG A 4 5.57 -9.70 -11.96
CA ARG A 4 6.74 -9.58 -12.83
C ARG A 4 7.71 -8.58 -12.24
N SER A 5 8.92 -8.57 -12.76
CA SER A 5 9.90 -7.58 -12.34
C SER A 5 9.53 -6.22 -12.95
N LEU A 6 10.00 -5.16 -12.31
CA LEU A 6 9.82 -3.82 -12.84
C LEU A 6 10.66 -3.65 -14.10
N THR A 7 10.15 -2.87 -15.04
CA THR A 7 10.94 -2.50 -16.20
C THR A 7 11.84 -1.33 -15.81
N PHE A 8 12.86 -1.09 -16.64
CA PHE A 8 13.76 0.02 -16.40
C PHE A 8 12.99 1.34 -16.40
N GLU A 9 12.04 1.48 -17.33
CA GLU A 9 11.26 2.71 -17.41
C GLU A 9 10.41 2.91 -16.17
N GLU A 10 9.85 1.85 -15.64
CA GLU A 10 9.04 1.95 -14.43
C GLU A 10 9.90 2.38 -13.25
N ILE A 11 11.10 1.85 -13.14
CA ILE A 11 12.00 2.26 -12.07
C ILE A 11 12.34 3.74 -12.20
N GLU A 12 12.54 4.21 -13.43
CA GLU A 12 12.82 5.62 -13.63
C GLU A 12 11.66 6.49 -13.20
N ILE A 13 10.44 6.09 -13.50
CA ILE A 13 9.27 6.85 -13.07
C ILE A 13 9.17 6.86 -11.55
N LEU A 14 9.38 5.70 -10.94
CA LEU A 14 9.32 5.61 -9.48
C LEU A 14 10.38 6.51 -8.85
N GLU A 15 11.59 6.48 -9.36
CA GLU A 15 12.64 7.30 -8.80
C GLU A 15 12.38 8.79 -9.02
N SER A 16 11.77 9.14 -10.14
CA SER A 16 11.42 10.53 -10.38
C SER A 16 10.29 10.99 -9.46
N ASN A 17 9.52 10.07 -8.93
CA ASN A 17 8.48 10.37 -7.95
C ASN A 17 8.99 10.22 -6.53
N SER A 18 10.29 10.24 -6.35
CA SER A 18 10.94 10.17 -5.05
C SER A 18 10.76 8.83 -4.35
N CYS A 19 10.59 7.78 -5.11
CA CYS A 19 10.56 6.43 -4.54
C CYS A 19 11.97 5.87 -4.51
N TRP A 20 12.20 4.95 -3.60
CA TRP A 20 13.52 4.36 -3.43
C TRP A 20 13.37 2.91 -2.98
N ALA A 21 14.29 2.07 -3.38
CA ALA A 21 14.27 0.68 -2.96
C ALA A 21 15.67 0.28 -2.52
N GLU A 22 15.70 -0.52 -1.48
CA GLU A 22 16.95 -1.11 -1.05
C GLU A 22 17.51 -1.97 -2.18
N ASP A 23 16.65 -2.68 -2.87
CA ASP A 23 17.04 -3.53 -3.99
C ASP A 23 15.84 -3.64 -4.93
N TRP A 24 15.90 -2.91 -6.03
CA TRP A 24 14.77 -2.91 -6.97
C TRP A 24 14.46 -4.29 -7.53
N SER A 25 15.43 -5.19 -7.55
CA SER A 25 15.16 -6.53 -8.07
C SER A 25 14.25 -7.34 -7.14
N ARG A 26 14.04 -6.89 -5.93
CA ARG A 26 13.15 -7.55 -4.98
C ARG A 26 11.77 -6.93 -4.95
N VAL A 27 11.51 -5.94 -5.79
CA VAL A 27 10.20 -5.33 -5.90
C VAL A 27 9.55 -5.87 -7.16
N GLU A 28 8.42 -6.55 -6.98
CA GLU A 28 7.68 -7.11 -8.09
C GLU A 28 6.33 -6.42 -8.19
N VAL A 29 5.76 -6.40 -9.38
CA VAL A 29 4.50 -5.73 -9.62
C VAL A 29 3.57 -6.66 -10.37
N ALA A 30 2.28 -6.35 -10.30
CA ALA A 30 1.28 -7.15 -11.01
C ALA A 30 1.61 -7.16 -12.49
N GLU A 31 1.41 -8.32 -13.11
CA GLU A 31 1.72 -8.45 -14.52
C GLU A 31 0.91 -7.49 -15.36
N ASP A 32 -0.32 -7.27 -15.00
CA ASP A 32 -1.18 -6.34 -15.71
C ASP A 32 -1.69 -5.26 -14.78
N GLY A 33 -1.79 -4.04 -15.27
CA GLY A 33 -2.46 -2.97 -14.54
C GLY A 33 -1.62 -2.20 -13.55
N PHE A 34 -0.35 -2.51 -13.44
CA PHE A 34 0.52 -1.71 -12.58
C PHE A 34 0.85 -0.39 -13.29
N GLN A 35 0.80 0.70 -12.57
CA GLN A 35 1.12 2.01 -13.12
C GLN A 35 2.00 2.77 -12.15
N ALA A 36 3.25 2.93 -12.50
CA ALA A 36 4.24 3.54 -11.61
C ALA A 36 3.88 4.98 -11.23
N LYS A 37 3.13 5.67 -12.07
CA LYS A 37 2.83 7.07 -11.84
C LYS A 37 1.97 7.33 -10.60
N PHE A 38 1.38 6.29 -10.04
CA PHE A 38 0.55 6.46 -8.86
C PHE A 38 1.29 6.11 -7.56
N PHE A 39 2.60 6.04 -7.61
CA PHE A 39 3.42 5.75 -6.44
C PHE A 39 4.38 6.92 -6.20
N HIS A 40 4.28 7.54 -5.03
CA HIS A 40 5.08 8.73 -4.71
C HIS A 40 5.66 8.63 -3.32
N ARG A 41 6.94 8.90 -3.20
CA ARG A 41 7.63 8.95 -1.91
C ARG A 41 7.45 7.66 -1.13
N VAL A 42 7.71 6.55 -1.79
CA VAL A 42 7.59 5.23 -1.17
C VAL A 42 8.98 4.62 -1.06
N MET A 43 9.27 4.08 0.11
CA MET A 43 10.53 3.38 0.33
C MET A 43 10.23 1.89 0.40
N PHE A 44 11.00 1.11 -0.34
CA PHE A 44 10.78 -0.33 -0.40
C PHE A 44 11.96 -1.06 0.21
N TYR A 45 11.70 -1.93 1.17
CA TYR A 45 12.72 -2.75 1.80
C TYR A 45 12.31 -4.22 1.73
N GLY A 46 13.30 -5.10 1.59
CA GLY A 46 13.01 -6.52 1.54
C GLY A 46 12.23 -6.89 0.30
N ASP A 47 11.36 -7.86 0.43
CA ASP A 47 10.56 -8.35 -0.69
C ASP A 47 9.22 -7.65 -0.70
N VAL A 48 8.93 -6.94 -1.76
CA VAL A 48 7.69 -6.19 -1.88
C VAL A 48 6.99 -6.58 -3.18
N GLN A 49 5.70 -6.84 -3.09
CA GLN A 49 4.89 -7.14 -4.27
C GLN A 49 3.75 -6.15 -4.32
N LEU A 50 3.55 -5.52 -5.47
CA LEU A 50 2.55 -4.47 -5.63
C LEU A 50 1.51 -4.91 -6.65
N GLY A 51 0.25 -4.74 -6.30
CA GLY A 51 -0.84 -5.11 -7.19
C GLY A 51 -1.10 -4.05 -8.25
N SER A 52 -2.15 -4.26 -9.03
CA SER A 52 -2.55 -3.29 -10.04
C SER A 52 -3.17 -2.08 -9.38
N VAL A 53 -3.15 -0.95 -10.10
CA VAL A 53 -3.77 0.28 -9.60
C VAL A 53 -4.56 0.88 -10.75
N GLN A 54 -5.78 0.43 -10.91
CA GLN A 54 -6.62 0.83 -12.02
C GLN A 54 -7.89 1.56 -11.60
N LYS A 55 -8.20 1.61 -10.33
CA LYS A 55 -9.46 2.17 -9.86
C LYS A 55 -9.26 3.38 -9.00
N GLU A 56 -10.32 4.13 -8.82
CA GLU A 56 -10.35 5.21 -7.86
C GLU A 56 -10.96 4.69 -6.58
N VAL A 57 -10.55 5.27 -5.47
CA VAL A 57 -11.01 4.87 -4.15
C VAL A 57 -11.75 6.06 -3.54
N GLU A 58 -12.97 5.85 -3.11
CA GLU A 58 -13.73 6.90 -2.48
C GLU A 58 -13.37 6.93 -1.00
N ILE A 59 -12.74 8.01 -0.56
CA ILE A 59 -12.27 8.13 0.81
C ILE A 59 -13.41 8.59 1.70
N THR A 60 -14.13 9.60 1.27
CA THR A 60 -15.36 10.02 1.91
C THR A 60 -16.31 10.37 0.79
N LYS A 61 -17.56 10.51 1.11
CA LYS A 61 -18.57 10.73 0.11
C LYS A 61 -18.18 11.91 -0.77
N GLY A 62 -18.05 11.67 -2.06
CA GLY A 62 -17.72 12.70 -3.01
C GLY A 62 -16.24 13.01 -3.13
N PHE A 63 -15.38 12.36 -2.35
CA PHE A 63 -13.95 12.62 -2.41
C PHE A 63 -13.23 11.33 -2.80
N VAL A 64 -12.71 11.30 -4.01
CA VAL A 64 -12.04 10.11 -4.52
C VAL A 64 -10.59 10.40 -4.82
N LYS A 65 -9.76 9.38 -4.73
CA LYS A 65 -8.37 9.43 -5.15
C LYS A 65 -8.07 8.16 -5.92
N HIS A 66 -7.15 8.24 -6.83
CA HIS A 66 -6.76 7.03 -7.57
C HIS A 66 -5.99 6.09 -6.62
N SER A 67 -6.18 4.79 -6.80
CA SER A 67 -5.42 3.82 -6.04
C SER A 67 -3.93 4.04 -6.28
N GLY A 68 -3.12 3.67 -5.31
CA GLY A 68 -1.68 3.87 -5.37
C GLY A 68 -1.13 3.99 -3.97
N ILE A 69 0.13 4.37 -3.87
CA ILE A 69 0.78 4.49 -2.57
C ILE A 69 1.53 5.81 -2.51
N ASN A 70 1.28 6.56 -1.45
CA ASN A 70 1.92 7.86 -1.25
C ASN A 70 2.43 7.97 0.17
N ASP A 71 3.68 8.40 0.32
CA ASP A 71 4.25 8.66 1.65
C ASP A 71 4.20 7.43 2.55
N ALA A 72 4.86 6.37 2.14
CA ALA A 72 4.87 5.13 2.92
C ALA A 72 6.22 4.45 2.83
N THR A 73 6.53 3.66 3.84
CA THR A 73 7.69 2.78 3.85
C THR A 73 7.17 1.36 4.02
N LEU A 74 7.54 0.49 3.09
CA LEU A 74 7.05 -0.88 3.08
C LEU A 74 8.22 -1.84 3.19
N ARG A 75 8.11 -2.84 4.05
CA ARG A 75 9.14 -3.85 4.20
C ARG A 75 8.49 -5.21 4.28
N ASN A 76 8.83 -6.08 3.33
CA ASN A 76 8.25 -7.43 3.27
C ASN A 76 6.74 -7.38 3.26
N VAL A 77 6.20 -6.65 2.28
CA VAL A 77 4.76 -6.42 2.20
C VAL A 77 4.27 -6.82 0.82
N THR A 78 3.13 -7.50 0.79
CA THR A 78 2.42 -7.75 -0.45
C THR A 78 1.17 -6.89 -0.45
N VAL A 79 0.99 -6.10 -1.48
CA VAL A 79 -0.15 -5.19 -1.58
C VAL A 79 -1.05 -5.69 -2.71
N GLY A 80 -2.30 -5.88 -2.40
CA GLY A 80 -3.28 -6.36 -3.38
C GLY A 80 -3.62 -5.31 -4.44
N ASN A 81 -4.64 -5.60 -5.22
CA ASN A 81 -5.03 -4.72 -6.32
C ASN A 81 -5.87 -3.56 -5.83
N ASP A 82 -5.65 -2.42 -6.46
CA ASP A 82 -6.50 -1.24 -6.25
C ASP A 82 -6.56 -0.76 -4.80
N CYS A 83 -5.44 -0.86 -4.11
CA CYS A 83 -5.33 -0.34 -2.75
C CYS A 83 -4.86 1.09 -2.78
N LEU A 84 -5.27 1.85 -1.79
CA LEU A 84 -4.75 3.19 -1.59
C LEU A 84 -4.10 3.22 -0.21
N ILE A 85 -2.79 3.47 -0.18
CA ILE A 85 -2.03 3.53 1.06
C ILE A 85 -1.35 4.89 1.10
N GLU A 86 -1.57 5.65 2.16
CA GLU A 86 -0.97 6.97 2.24
C GLU A 86 -0.75 7.39 3.68
N LYS A 87 0.18 8.29 3.87
CA LYS A 87 0.43 8.89 5.18
C LYS A 87 0.80 7.86 6.23
N VAL A 88 1.74 7.00 5.89
CA VAL A 88 2.28 6.05 6.84
C VAL A 88 3.47 6.74 7.51
N GLY A 89 3.35 7.01 8.78
CA GLY A 89 4.34 7.81 9.49
C GLY A 89 5.67 7.12 9.62
N ASN A 90 5.67 5.82 9.87
CA ASN A 90 6.91 5.07 9.95
C ASN A 90 6.96 3.97 8.90
N TYR A 91 6.28 2.86 9.12
CA TYR A 91 6.39 1.77 8.15
C TYR A 91 5.26 0.75 8.29
N ILE A 92 5.14 -0.08 7.25
CA ILE A 92 4.33 -1.29 7.27
C ILE A 92 5.31 -2.44 7.07
N ASN A 93 5.26 -3.45 7.92
CA ASN A 93 6.23 -4.54 7.90
C ASN A 93 5.53 -5.88 8.07
N ASN A 94 5.86 -6.82 7.18
CA ASN A 94 5.39 -8.20 7.29
C ASN A 94 3.88 -8.35 7.18
N TYR A 95 3.28 -7.67 6.22
CA TYR A 95 1.84 -7.80 5.99
C TYR A 95 1.53 -8.20 4.56
N THR A 96 0.46 -8.95 4.40
CA THR A 96 -0.16 -9.15 3.09
C THR A 96 -1.49 -8.41 3.14
N ILE A 97 -1.62 -7.42 2.29
CA ILE A 97 -2.80 -6.58 2.24
C ILE A 97 -3.65 -7.01 1.07
N GLY A 98 -4.90 -7.31 1.32
CA GLY A 98 -5.80 -7.79 0.27
C GLY A 98 -6.21 -6.69 -0.68
N ASP A 99 -7.10 -7.02 -1.61
CA ASP A 99 -7.51 -6.06 -2.64
C ASP A 99 -8.45 -5.00 -2.08
N ASP A 100 -8.47 -3.86 -2.75
CA ASP A 100 -9.44 -2.79 -2.46
C ASP A 100 -9.37 -2.29 -1.01
N CYS A 101 -8.19 -2.22 -0.44
CA CYS A 101 -8.01 -1.71 0.91
C CYS A 101 -7.63 -0.25 0.91
N LEU A 102 -8.03 0.45 1.94
CA LEU A 102 -7.62 1.84 2.16
C LEU A 102 -6.91 1.90 3.49
N ILE A 103 -5.66 2.30 3.47
CA ILE A 103 -4.84 2.46 4.68
C ILE A 103 -4.33 3.88 4.70
N SER A 104 -4.65 4.61 5.76
CA SER A 104 -4.30 6.02 5.81
C SER A 104 -4.04 6.46 7.24
N ASN A 105 -3.08 7.36 7.38
CA ASN A 105 -2.79 8.00 8.67
C ASN A 105 -2.40 7.01 9.76
N ILE A 106 -1.56 6.03 9.44
CA ILE A 106 -1.07 5.13 10.46
C ILE A 106 0.38 5.47 10.77
N SER A 107 0.85 5.05 11.92
CA SER A 107 2.23 5.23 12.28
C SER A 107 3.02 3.97 11.94
N VAL A 108 2.63 2.85 12.50
CA VAL A 108 3.30 1.57 12.28
C VAL A 108 2.24 0.49 12.10
N MET A 109 2.50 -0.42 11.19
CA MET A 109 1.68 -1.60 11.03
C MET A 109 2.67 -2.75 10.87
N GLU A 110 2.77 -3.61 11.87
CA GLU A 110 3.85 -4.58 11.88
C GLU A 110 3.46 -5.85 12.59
N THR A 111 3.98 -6.97 12.12
CA THR A 111 3.86 -8.21 12.85
C THR A 111 5.12 -9.01 12.65
N THR A 112 5.45 -9.87 13.59
CA THR A 112 6.66 -10.66 13.52
C THR A 112 6.48 -11.89 12.67
N GLU A 113 5.25 -12.33 12.43
CA GLU A 113 5.04 -13.56 11.71
C GLU A 113 4.32 -13.39 10.39
N GLY A 114 4.15 -12.20 9.97
CA GLY A 114 3.37 -11.97 8.77
C GLY A 114 1.89 -12.04 9.07
N ALA A 115 1.16 -11.07 8.63
CA ALA A 115 -0.29 -11.02 8.82
C ALA A 115 -0.95 -10.61 7.54
N THR A 116 -2.22 -10.93 7.43
CA THR A 116 -3.01 -10.57 6.27
C THR A 116 -4.11 -9.63 6.70
N TYR A 117 -4.30 -8.57 5.93
CA TYR A 117 -5.41 -7.68 6.14
C TYR A 117 -6.33 -7.84 4.93
N GLY A 118 -7.60 -8.07 5.18
CA GLY A 118 -8.51 -8.52 4.14
C GLY A 118 -8.93 -7.47 3.16
N GLU A 119 -9.61 -7.94 2.11
CA GLU A 119 -10.06 -7.09 1.04
C GLU A 119 -11.15 -6.15 1.49
N GLY A 120 -11.18 -4.98 0.89
CA GLY A 120 -12.26 -4.06 1.13
C GLY A 120 -12.30 -3.45 2.50
N ASN A 121 -11.29 -3.67 3.29
CA ASN A 121 -11.27 -3.13 4.64
C ASN A 121 -10.63 -1.76 4.68
N LEU A 122 -11.08 -0.97 5.62
CA LEU A 122 -10.57 0.37 5.82
C LEU A 122 -9.77 0.40 7.10
N ILE A 123 -8.56 0.92 7.03
CA ILE A 123 -7.79 1.24 8.21
C ILE A 123 -7.58 2.73 8.21
N SER A 124 -8.09 3.40 9.23
CA SER A 124 -7.88 4.81 9.35
C SER A 124 -7.54 5.07 10.80
N VAL A 125 -6.32 5.50 11.05
CA VAL A 125 -5.86 5.65 12.38
C VAL A 125 -5.73 7.06 12.70
N LEU A 126 -6.29 7.42 13.79
CA LEU A 126 -6.12 8.70 14.19
C LEU A 126 -4.94 8.76 14.77
N ASN A 127 -4.16 8.41 14.81
CA ASN A 127 -3.02 8.39 15.11
C ASN A 127 -2.51 8.86 16.00
N GLU A 128 -2.27 9.08 16.36
CA GLU A 128 -1.62 9.52 17.02
C GLU A 128 -1.23 9.07 18.00
N VAL A 129 -1.22 8.42 18.52
CA VAL A 129 -0.90 8.05 19.53
C VAL A 129 0.27 7.63 19.63
N GLY A 130 1.15 7.75 19.02
CA GLY A 130 2.42 7.55 19.24
C GLY A 130 2.94 6.21 19.55
N ASP A 131 2.26 5.37 19.97
CA ASP A 131 2.74 4.04 20.29
C ASP A 131 2.52 3.09 19.15
N GLY A 132 2.11 3.57 18.02
CA GLY A 132 2.01 2.71 16.87
C GLY A 132 0.75 1.88 16.81
N ASN A 133 -0.19 2.14 17.63
CA ASN A 133 -1.41 1.37 17.58
C ASN A 133 -2.17 1.63 16.31
N VAL A 134 -2.79 0.61 15.81
CA VAL A 134 -3.58 0.69 14.61
C VAL A 134 -5.02 0.41 14.99
N ILE A 135 -5.92 1.26 14.52
CA ILE A 135 -7.33 1.07 14.74
C ILE A 135 -7.92 0.56 13.44
N PHE A 136 -8.55 -0.60 13.49
CA PHE A 136 -9.12 -1.19 12.31
C PHE A 136 -10.59 -0.90 12.22
N PHE A 137 -11.02 -0.49 11.02
CA PHE A 137 -12.43 -0.36 10.76
C PHE A 137 -12.78 -1.42 9.74
N HIS A 138 -13.97 -1.92 9.83
CA HIS A 138 -14.38 -2.88 8.86
C HIS A 138 -14.66 -2.20 7.54
N ASP A 139 -14.83 -3.01 6.56
CA ASP A 139 -15.23 -2.56 5.29
C ASP A 139 -16.44 -1.70 5.40
N LEU A 140 -16.46 -0.64 4.68
CA LEU A 140 -17.55 0.27 4.74
C LEU A 140 -18.74 -0.22 3.98
N ASN A 141 -18.69 -1.39 3.42
CA ASN A 141 -19.82 -1.89 2.74
C ASN A 141 -20.66 -2.66 3.64
N SER A 142 -21.06 -3.74 3.23
CA SER A 142 -22.01 -4.49 3.97
C SER A 142 -21.45 -5.21 5.12
N GLN A 143 -20.21 -5.45 5.09
CA GLN A 143 -19.68 -6.20 6.17
C GLN A 143 -19.45 -5.44 7.38
N PHE A 144 -19.52 -4.19 7.32
CA PHE A 144 -19.22 -3.43 8.41
C PHE A 144 -20.28 -3.62 9.32
N ALA A 145 -20.14 -4.27 10.17
CA ALA A 145 -21.31 -4.49 10.99
C ALA A 145 -21.03 -4.14 12.37
#